data_7b69116155b9f54c3995bf2c98496b6e
#
_entry.id   7b69116155b9f54c3995bf2c98496b6e
#
_cell.length_a   1.000
_cell.length_b   1.000
_cell.length_c   1.000
_cell.angle_alpha   90.00
_cell.angle_beta   90.00
_cell.angle_gamma   90.00
#
_symmetry.space_group_name_H-M   'P 1'
#
loop_
_entity.id
_entity.type
_entity.pdbx_description
1 polymer ?
#
loop_
_entity_poly.entity_id
_entity_poly.type
_entity_poly.pdbx_seq_one_letter_code
_entity_poly.pdbx_strand_id
1 'polypeptide(L)'
;KKAEEEHGVNALFLLGLAIHESNYGTSRIAKDKNNLFGFQAYDNSPYSSAKGFKSFDESIDTVAKYLSENYLQPDGKYFNGYSISAIGKKYATDPNWANGIENRIKKLIGM
;
A
#
# COMPACT_ATOMS: atom_id res chain seq x y z
N LYS A 1 -7.59 10.77 -2.21
CA LYS A 1 -7.37 12.22 -2.40
C LYS A 1 -6.86 12.93 -1.15
N LYS A 2 -7.52 12.70 -0.02
CA LYS A 2 -7.08 13.28 1.24
C LYS A 2 -5.64 12.88 1.58
N ALA A 3 -5.30 11.60 1.41
CA ALA A 3 -3.95 11.10 1.67
C ALA A 3 -2.93 11.73 0.72
N GLU A 4 -3.31 11.95 -0.55
CA GLU A 4 -2.44 12.62 -1.50
C GLU A 4 -2.17 14.06 -1.09
N GLU A 5 -3.21 14.77 -0.67
CA GLU A 5 -3.09 16.17 -0.22
C GLU A 5 -2.25 16.30 1.06
N GLU A 6 -2.46 15.41 2.02
CA GLU A 6 -1.78 15.46 3.32
C GLU A 6 -0.37 14.90 3.29
N HIS A 7 -0.13 13.83 2.53
CA HIS A 7 1.12 13.07 2.58
C HIS A 7 1.90 13.06 1.27
N GLY A 8 1.36 13.60 0.19
CA GLY A 8 2.05 13.66 -1.09
C GLY A 8 2.18 12.32 -1.79
N VAL A 9 1.29 11.35 -1.50
CA VAL A 9 1.29 10.04 -2.14
C VAL A 9 0.21 10.01 -3.21
N ASN A 10 0.56 9.61 -4.43
CA ASN A 10 -0.37 9.57 -5.56
C ASN A 10 -1.61 8.72 -5.25
N ALA A 11 -2.80 9.29 -5.46
CA ALA A 11 -4.07 8.64 -5.12
C ALA A 11 -4.29 7.34 -5.92
N LEU A 12 -3.93 7.32 -7.21
CA LEU A 12 -4.07 6.11 -8.03
C LEU A 12 -3.14 5.01 -7.57
N PHE A 13 -1.92 5.35 -7.17
CA PHE A 13 -0.99 4.37 -6.61
C PHE A 13 -1.54 3.77 -5.32
N LEU A 14 -2.03 4.60 -4.39
CA LEU A 14 -2.60 4.11 -3.14
C LEU A 14 -3.79 3.20 -3.39
N LEU A 15 -4.68 3.58 -4.31
CA LEU A 15 -5.84 2.77 -4.63
C LEU A 15 -5.42 1.43 -5.26
N GLY A 16 -4.50 1.46 -6.22
CA GLY A 16 -3.97 0.25 -6.83
C GLY A 16 -3.30 -0.68 -5.81
N LEU A 17 -2.52 -0.09 -4.91
CA LEU A 17 -1.87 -0.84 -3.84
C LEU A 17 -2.89 -1.47 -2.89
N ALA A 18 -3.89 -0.72 -2.47
CA ALA A 18 -4.94 -1.23 -1.58
C ALA A 18 -5.70 -2.39 -2.23
N ILE A 19 -6.07 -2.24 -3.50
CA ILE A 19 -6.77 -3.30 -4.25
C ILE A 19 -5.90 -4.54 -4.35
N HIS A 20 -4.63 -4.37 -4.72
CA HIS A 20 -3.69 -5.48 -4.88
C HIS A 20 -3.45 -6.22 -3.56
N GLU A 21 -3.21 -5.50 -2.48
CA GLU A 21 -2.86 -6.09 -1.19
C GLU A 21 -4.06 -6.69 -0.45
N SER A 22 -5.27 -6.15 -0.67
CA SER A 22 -6.48 -6.56 0.05
C SER A 22 -7.42 -7.42 -0.78
N ASN A 23 -7.07 -7.72 -2.04
CA ASN A 23 -7.96 -8.41 -2.97
C ASN A 23 -9.32 -7.70 -3.04
N TYR A 24 -9.30 -6.42 -3.43
CA TYR A 24 -10.49 -5.55 -3.54
C TYR A 24 -11.22 -5.38 -2.19
N GLY A 25 -10.46 -5.38 -1.09
CA GLY A 25 -11.03 -5.21 0.26
C GLY A 25 -11.71 -6.45 0.81
N THR A 26 -11.53 -7.62 0.16
CA THR A 26 -12.21 -8.85 0.56
C THR A 26 -11.36 -9.78 1.43
N SER A 27 -10.06 -9.52 1.57
CA SER A 27 -9.20 -10.38 2.39
C SER A 27 -9.68 -10.39 3.85
N ARG A 28 -9.35 -11.47 4.56
CA ARG A 28 -9.71 -11.61 5.97
C ARG A 28 -9.14 -10.46 6.82
N ILE A 29 -7.89 -10.09 6.54
CA ILE A 29 -7.24 -8.98 7.26
C ILE A 29 -7.96 -7.66 6.99
N ALA A 30 -8.35 -7.39 5.74
CA ALA A 30 -9.08 -6.18 5.40
C ALA A 30 -10.45 -6.14 6.09
N LYS A 31 -11.19 -7.24 6.07
CA LYS A 31 -12.53 -7.30 6.65
C LYS A 31 -12.52 -7.21 8.17
N ASP A 32 -11.64 -7.98 8.82
CA ASP A 32 -11.64 -8.11 10.28
C ASP A 32 -10.90 -6.98 10.98
N LYS A 33 -9.89 -6.42 10.32
CA LYS A 33 -9.01 -5.42 10.94
C LYS A 33 -9.01 -4.07 10.24
N ASN A 34 -9.82 -3.90 9.20
CA ASN A 34 -9.84 -2.69 8.38
C ASN A 34 -8.46 -2.35 7.80
N ASN A 35 -7.64 -3.36 7.57
CA ASN A 35 -6.27 -3.22 7.11
C ASN A 35 -6.20 -3.57 5.61
N LEU A 36 -6.23 -2.53 4.77
CA LEU A 36 -6.26 -2.71 3.31
C LEU A 36 -4.89 -3.07 2.70
N PHE A 37 -3.81 -2.86 3.43
CA PHE A 37 -2.45 -2.96 2.86
C PHE A 37 -1.64 -4.12 3.43
N GLY A 38 -2.24 -4.93 4.30
CA GLY A 38 -1.49 -5.96 5.02
C GLY A 38 -0.43 -5.38 5.93
N PHE A 39 -0.64 -4.16 6.42
CA PHE A 39 0.36 -3.46 7.22
C PHE A 39 0.70 -4.24 8.49
N GLN A 40 1.99 -4.51 8.69
CA GLN A 40 2.52 -5.33 9.77
C GLN A 40 2.07 -6.80 9.73
N ALA A 41 1.58 -7.28 8.59
CA ALA A 41 1.27 -8.69 8.39
C ALA A 41 2.55 -9.43 8.01
N TYR A 42 3.23 -9.99 9.00
CA TYR A 42 4.52 -10.67 8.78
C TYR A 42 4.32 -12.11 8.29
N ASP A 43 5.25 -12.59 7.46
CA ASP A 43 5.11 -13.85 6.71
C ASP A 43 4.80 -15.07 7.57
N ASN A 44 5.33 -15.14 8.79
CA ASN A 44 5.14 -16.31 9.65
C ASN A 44 3.81 -16.28 10.44
N SER A 45 3.14 -15.15 10.52
CA SER A 45 1.86 -15.02 11.22
C SER A 45 1.06 -13.82 10.70
N PRO A 46 0.71 -13.82 9.39
CA PRO A 46 0.18 -12.59 8.76
C PRO A 46 -1.11 -12.07 9.39
N TYR A 47 -2.06 -12.95 9.71
CA TYR A 47 -3.31 -12.50 10.31
C TYR A 47 -3.10 -11.97 11.73
N SER A 48 -2.37 -12.71 12.57
CA SER A 48 -2.15 -12.33 13.96
C SER A 48 -1.34 -11.04 14.11
N SER A 49 -0.32 -10.86 13.26
CA SER A 49 0.58 -9.71 13.35
C SER A 49 0.03 -8.46 12.69
N ALA A 50 -0.93 -8.58 11.77
CA ALA A 50 -1.46 -7.43 11.05
C ALA A 50 -2.08 -6.41 12.01
N LYS A 51 -1.77 -5.13 11.78
CA LYS A 51 -2.30 -4.05 12.61
C LYS A 51 -3.80 -3.87 12.38
N GLY A 52 -4.57 -3.74 13.47
CA GLY A 52 -5.98 -3.38 13.40
C GLY A 52 -6.17 -1.87 13.31
N PHE A 53 -7.16 -1.46 12.52
CA PHE A 53 -7.53 -0.05 12.36
C PHE A 53 -9.02 0.12 12.65
N LYS A 54 -9.43 1.34 12.98
CA LYS A 54 -10.83 1.66 13.26
C LYS A 54 -11.67 1.72 11.98
N SER A 55 -11.03 2.02 10.85
CA SER A 55 -11.70 2.15 9.56
C SER A 55 -10.70 1.96 8.42
N PHE A 56 -11.22 1.79 7.20
CA PHE A 56 -10.37 1.80 6.01
C PHE A 56 -9.65 3.14 5.85
N ASP A 57 -10.31 4.24 6.16
CA ASP A 57 -9.71 5.59 6.07
C ASP A 57 -8.49 5.71 6.98
N GLU A 58 -8.56 5.17 8.19
CA GLU A 58 -7.41 5.18 9.11
C GLU A 58 -6.25 4.36 8.55
N SER A 59 -6.52 3.19 7.94
CA SER A 59 -5.46 2.38 7.34
C SER A 59 -4.82 3.11 6.16
N ILE A 60 -5.60 3.79 5.34
CA ILE A 60 -5.10 4.57 4.20
C ILE A 60 -4.20 5.71 4.68
N ASP A 61 -4.65 6.47 5.66
CA ASP A 61 -3.88 7.58 6.21
C ASP A 61 -2.55 7.11 6.81
N THR A 62 -2.60 6.07 7.62
CA THR A 62 -1.40 5.52 8.27
C THR A 62 -0.38 5.02 7.25
N VAL A 63 -0.82 4.26 6.26
CA VAL A 63 0.09 3.70 5.26
C VAL A 63 0.62 4.79 4.32
N ALA A 64 -0.22 5.77 3.95
CA ALA A 64 0.23 6.89 3.13
C ALA A 64 1.34 7.68 3.83
N LYS A 65 1.16 7.96 5.11
CA LYS A 65 2.20 8.64 5.92
C LYS A 65 3.48 7.83 5.98
N TYR A 66 3.36 6.52 6.23
CA TYR A 66 4.51 5.61 6.29
C TYR A 66 5.27 5.59 4.96
N LEU A 67 4.57 5.48 3.84
CA LEU A 67 5.18 5.47 2.51
C LEU A 67 5.87 6.80 2.20
N SER A 68 5.21 7.91 2.53
CA SER A 68 5.78 9.24 2.33
C SER A 68 7.10 9.38 3.07
N GLU A 69 7.13 9.04 4.35
CA GLU A 69 8.30 9.25 5.20
C GLU A 69 9.44 8.28 4.90
N ASN A 70 9.15 7.05 4.51
CA ASN A 70 10.18 6.00 4.39
C ASN A 70 10.57 5.67 2.95
N TYR A 71 9.71 5.91 1.97
CA TYR A 71 9.93 5.50 0.58
C TYR A 71 10.00 6.64 -0.41
N LEU A 72 9.36 7.77 -0.13
CA LEU A 72 9.18 8.85 -1.11
C LEU A 72 9.97 10.11 -0.80
N GLN A 73 10.60 10.20 0.36
CA GLN A 73 11.51 11.30 0.69
C GLN A 73 12.95 10.85 0.52
N PRO A 74 13.83 11.67 -0.07
CA PRO A 74 15.24 11.28 -0.30
C PRO A 74 15.99 10.81 0.95
N ASP A 75 15.61 11.29 2.13
CA ASP A 75 16.18 10.84 3.40
C ASP A 75 15.44 9.67 4.03
N GLY A 76 14.42 9.14 3.37
CA GLY A 76 13.64 8.01 3.87
C GLY A 76 14.45 6.72 3.92
N LYS A 77 14.18 5.91 4.95
CA LYS A 77 14.92 4.68 5.22
C LYS A 77 14.98 3.71 4.03
N TYR A 78 13.88 3.65 3.25
CA TYR A 78 13.75 2.73 2.12
C TYR A 78 13.68 3.44 0.78
N PHE A 79 14.10 4.69 0.72
CA PHE A 79 14.02 5.46 -0.53
C PHE A 79 14.88 4.79 -1.62
N ASN A 80 14.28 4.57 -2.78
CA ASN A 80 14.95 3.96 -3.93
C ASN A 80 14.48 4.60 -5.24
N GLY A 81 13.76 5.72 -5.18
CA GLY A 81 13.17 6.41 -6.30
C GLY A 81 11.67 6.51 -6.18
N TYR A 82 11.03 7.16 -7.15
CA TYR A 82 9.60 7.49 -7.08
C TYR A 82 8.72 6.57 -7.92
N SER A 83 9.30 5.72 -8.77
CA SER A 83 8.50 4.82 -9.59
C SER A 83 7.95 3.66 -8.75
N ILE A 84 6.86 3.06 -9.21
CA ILE A 84 6.29 1.88 -8.54
C ILE A 84 7.33 0.76 -8.49
N SER A 85 8.09 0.57 -9.56
CA SER A 85 9.15 -0.44 -9.61
C SER A 85 10.25 -0.16 -8.57
N ALA A 86 10.67 1.09 -8.41
CA ALA A 86 11.68 1.46 -7.42
C ALA A 86 11.19 1.23 -5.99
N ILE A 87 9.94 1.59 -5.70
CA ILE A 87 9.32 1.35 -4.40
C ILE A 87 9.26 -0.16 -4.14
N GLY A 88 8.83 -0.93 -5.13
CA GLY A 88 8.64 -2.38 -5.01
C GLY A 88 9.89 -3.14 -4.62
N LYS A 89 11.05 -2.71 -5.07
CA LYS A 89 12.32 -3.37 -4.70
C LYS A 89 12.59 -3.39 -3.21
N LYS A 90 12.07 -2.40 -2.49
CA LYS A 90 12.24 -2.28 -1.04
C LYS A 90 11.00 -2.70 -0.25
N TYR A 91 9.82 -2.61 -0.86
CA TYR A 91 8.56 -2.85 -0.19
C TYR A 91 8.14 -4.32 -0.19
N ALA A 92 8.39 -5.02 -1.29
CA ALA A 92 7.87 -6.38 -1.48
C ALA A 92 8.95 -7.35 -1.97
N THR A 93 8.76 -8.63 -1.63
CA THR A 93 9.65 -9.69 -2.10
C THR A 93 9.20 -10.27 -3.45
N ASP A 94 7.94 -10.05 -3.83
CA ASP A 94 7.38 -10.54 -5.10
C ASP A 94 7.93 -9.74 -6.27
N PRO A 95 8.65 -10.35 -7.23
CA PRO A 95 9.19 -9.63 -8.38
C PRO A 95 8.11 -9.07 -9.30
N ASN A 96 6.87 -9.56 -9.20
CA ASN A 96 5.75 -9.08 -10.02
C ASN A 96 4.88 -8.05 -9.31
N TRP A 97 5.27 -7.59 -8.15
CA TRP A 97 4.48 -6.66 -7.34
C TRP A 97 4.15 -5.36 -8.10
N ALA A 98 5.15 -4.74 -8.71
CA ALA A 98 4.96 -3.50 -9.46
C ALA A 98 4.02 -3.70 -10.64
N ASN A 99 4.19 -4.79 -11.39
CA ASN A 99 3.34 -5.11 -12.53
C ASN A 99 1.90 -5.34 -12.10
N GLY A 100 1.69 -6.01 -10.97
CA GLY A 100 0.35 -6.24 -10.41
C GLY A 100 -0.36 -4.95 -10.10
N ILE A 101 0.33 -4.01 -9.46
CA ILE A 101 -0.24 -2.70 -9.13
C ILE A 101 -0.51 -1.88 -10.38
N GLU A 102 0.42 -1.84 -11.32
CA GLU A 102 0.25 -1.12 -12.58
C GLU A 102 -0.95 -1.64 -13.38
N ASN A 103 -1.16 -2.96 -13.40
CA ASN A 103 -2.32 -3.55 -14.06
C ASN A 103 -3.63 -3.14 -13.39
N ARG A 104 -3.65 -3.06 -12.07
CA ARG A 104 -4.83 -2.58 -11.33
C ARG A 104 -5.15 -1.12 -11.67
N ILE A 105 -4.12 -0.28 -11.74
CA ILE A 105 -4.27 1.13 -12.08
C ILE A 105 -4.82 1.26 -13.51
N LYS A 106 -4.28 0.51 -14.47
CA LYS A 106 -4.77 0.52 -15.85
C LYS A 106 -6.24 0.17 -15.95
N LYS A 107 -6.69 -0.82 -15.19
CA LYS A 107 -8.11 -1.19 -15.15
C LYS A 107 -8.97 -0.07 -14.59
N LEU A 108 -8.49 0.62 -13.57
CA LEU A 108 -9.24 1.73 -12.95
C LEU A 108 -9.44 2.90 -13.90
N ILE A 109 -8.48 3.18 -14.77
CA ILE A 109 -8.57 4.30 -15.70
C ILE A 109 -9.03 3.87 -17.11
N GLY A 110 -9.47 2.64 -17.27
CA GLY A 110 -10.08 2.15 -18.52
C GLY A 110 -9.10 1.79 -19.62
N MET A 111 -7.86 1.51 -19.28
CA MET A 111 -6.84 1.16 -20.27
C MET A 111 -6.68 -0.34 -20.45
#